data_f210649ab1aac6601e51ec6ae95e31aa
#
_entry.id   f210649ab1aac6601e51ec6ae95e31aa
#
_cell.length_a   1.000
_cell.length_b   1.000
_cell.length_c   1.000
_cell.angle_alpha   90.00
_cell.angle_beta   90.00
_cell.angle_gamma   90.00
#
_symmetry.space_group_name_H-M   'P 1'
#
loop_
_entity.id
_entity.type
_entity.pdbx_description
1 polymer ?
#
loop_
_entity_poly.entity_id
_entity_poly.type
_entity_poly.pdbx_seq_one_letter_code
_entity_poly.pdbx_strand_id
1 'polypeptide(L)'
;LGNIDKFLEIKSRKKKDLPKLTITTLKTTIVENELDYAKKYWADRDVRFKIHQVDNRSGQDISHLGTVKPKLRRNCDLFLKQAYVLYNGDLIICCHDWKRTVVLGNVGRQSIREIWNSQRFLDLIRQYQAGDFRNLKLCASCTVT
;
A
#
# COMPACT_ATOMS: atom_id res chain seq x y z
N LEU A 1 6.54 -16.55 17.37
CA LEU A 1 7.02 -17.60 16.45
C LEU A 1 6.24 -18.93 16.64
N GLY A 2 5.95 -19.39 17.86
CA GLY A 2 5.35 -20.70 18.12
C GLY A 2 4.09 -21.06 17.33
N ASN A 3 3.21 -20.09 17.04
CA ASN A 3 2.02 -20.34 16.19
C ASN A 3 2.39 -20.60 14.72
N ILE A 4 3.47 -19.98 14.24
CA ILE A 4 3.96 -20.19 12.88
C ILE A 4 4.58 -21.59 12.77
N ASP A 5 5.41 -21.97 13.74
CA ASP A 5 6.03 -23.28 13.78
C ASP A 5 4.98 -24.39 13.82
N LYS A 6 3.96 -24.25 14.67
CA LYS A 6 2.83 -25.18 14.73
C LYS A 6 2.05 -25.24 13.41
N PHE A 7 1.86 -24.11 12.74
CA PHE A 7 1.19 -24.08 11.42
C PHE A 7 2.01 -24.86 10.39
N LEU A 8 3.33 -24.66 10.33
CA LEU A 8 4.22 -25.34 9.40
C LEU A 8 4.26 -26.86 9.67
N GLU A 9 4.30 -27.26 10.94
CA GLU A 9 4.23 -28.66 11.35
C GLU A 9 2.92 -29.32 10.88
N ILE A 10 1.77 -28.70 11.13
CA ILE A 10 0.46 -29.20 10.71
C ILE A 10 0.39 -29.32 9.20
N LYS A 11 0.89 -28.31 8.48
CA LYS A 11 0.92 -28.29 7.01
C LYS A 11 1.75 -29.43 6.45
N SER A 12 2.95 -29.66 6.99
CA SER A 12 3.84 -30.75 6.64
C SER A 12 3.18 -32.12 6.89
N ARG A 13 2.64 -32.32 8.10
CA ARG A 13 1.94 -33.57 8.47
C ARG A 13 0.77 -33.88 7.55
N LYS A 14 0.04 -32.86 7.09
CA LYS A 14 -1.11 -33.03 6.18
C LYS A 14 -0.69 -33.13 4.72
N LYS A 15 0.58 -33.01 4.39
CA LYS A 15 1.11 -33.01 3.01
C LYS A 15 0.35 -32.03 2.09
N LYS A 16 0.07 -30.83 2.57
CA LYS A 16 -0.67 -29.80 1.85
C LYS A 16 0.24 -28.64 1.46
N ASP A 17 0.13 -28.17 0.21
CA ASP A 17 0.87 -26.99 -0.26
C ASP A 17 0.18 -25.66 0.14
N LEU A 18 -1.12 -25.72 0.34
CA LEU A 18 -1.94 -24.55 0.70
C LEU A 18 -2.40 -24.62 2.15
N PRO A 19 -2.60 -23.48 2.77
CA PRO A 19 -2.27 -22.13 2.30
C PRO A 19 -0.76 -21.87 2.29
N LYS A 20 -0.29 -20.98 1.38
CA LYS A 20 1.11 -20.54 1.37
C LYS A 20 1.33 -19.44 2.38
N LEU A 21 2.32 -19.62 3.26
CA LEU A 21 2.69 -18.60 4.24
C LEU A 21 3.65 -17.59 3.62
N THR A 22 3.41 -16.32 3.88
CA THR A 22 4.33 -15.23 3.56
C THR A 22 4.51 -14.36 4.80
N ILE A 23 5.74 -14.16 5.21
CA ILE A 23 6.10 -13.21 6.26
C ILE A 23 6.50 -11.91 5.59
N THR A 24 6.01 -10.80 6.10
CA THR A 24 6.36 -9.47 5.60
C THR A 24 6.93 -8.61 6.72
N THR A 25 7.92 -7.81 6.40
CA THR A 25 8.49 -6.81 7.30
C THR A 25 8.69 -5.48 6.59
N LEU A 26 8.80 -4.41 7.35
CA LEU A 26 9.15 -3.09 6.85
C LEU A 26 10.67 -2.88 7.04
N LYS A 27 11.34 -2.34 6.02
CA LYS A 27 12.72 -1.92 6.12
C LYS A 27 12.78 -0.59 6.87
N THR A 28 13.24 -0.65 8.12
CA THR A 28 13.54 0.52 8.95
C THR A 28 14.99 0.46 9.41
N THR A 29 15.57 1.56 9.85
CA THR A 29 16.94 1.58 10.42
C THR A 29 17.03 0.74 11.69
N ILE A 30 15.91 0.56 12.42
CA ILE A 30 15.84 -0.22 13.65
C ILE A 30 16.09 -1.71 13.40
N VAL A 31 15.57 -2.24 12.28
CA VAL A 31 15.64 -3.68 11.99
C VAL A 31 16.56 -4.03 10.81
N GLU A 32 17.22 -3.04 10.22
CA GLU A 32 18.02 -3.22 9.00
C GLU A 32 19.10 -4.29 9.18
N ASN A 33 19.76 -4.32 10.33
CA ASN A 33 20.82 -5.28 10.63
C ASN A 33 20.30 -6.72 10.82
N GLU A 34 19.00 -6.90 11.05
CA GLU A 34 18.40 -8.23 11.27
C GLU A 34 17.80 -8.83 9.97
N LEU A 35 17.67 -8.02 8.91
CA LEU A 35 16.96 -8.43 7.70
C LEU A 35 17.60 -9.62 6.99
N ASP A 36 18.92 -9.68 6.93
CA ASP A 36 19.63 -10.78 6.28
C ASP A 36 19.51 -12.08 7.09
N TYR A 37 19.59 -11.98 8.41
CA TYR A 37 19.32 -13.10 9.29
C TYR A 37 17.88 -13.61 9.12
N ALA A 38 16.89 -12.70 9.17
CA ALA A 38 15.49 -13.04 8.99
C ALA A 38 15.21 -13.68 7.64
N LYS A 39 15.85 -13.20 6.57
CA LYS A 39 15.75 -13.75 5.23
C LYS A 39 16.21 -15.22 5.18
N LYS A 40 17.38 -15.51 5.75
CA LYS A 40 17.93 -16.86 5.84
C LYS A 40 17.03 -17.74 6.72
N TYR A 41 16.66 -17.26 7.90
CA TYR A 41 15.80 -17.98 8.85
C TYR A 41 14.48 -18.48 8.23
N TRP A 42 13.83 -17.64 7.41
CA TRP A 42 12.59 -18.01 6.75
C TRP A 42 12.79 -18.84 5.49
N ALA A 43 13.89 -18.63 4.76
CA ALA A 43 14.26 -19.47 3.61
C ALA A 43 14.52 -20.93 4.03
N ASP A 44 15.23 -21.15 5.14
CA ASP A 44 15.51 -22.49 5.69
C ASP A 44 14.21 -23.24 6.11
N ARG A 45 13.08 -22.53 6.21
CA ARG A 45 11.76 -23.07 6.55
C ARG A 45 10.80 -23.14 5.37
N ASP A 46 11.26 -22.88 4.16
CA ASP A 46 10.42 -22.78 2.94
C ASP A 46 9.27 -21.78 3.10
N VAL A 47 9.53 -20.68 3.81
CA VAL A 47 8.58 -19.60 4.01
C VAL A 47 9.01 -18.37 3.20
N ARG A 48 8.09 -17.84 2.39
CA ARG A 48 8.36 -16.62 1.64
C ARG A 48 8.52 -15.44 2.59
N PHE A 49 9.65 -14.76 2.47
CA PHE A 49 9.93 -13.53 3.22
C PHE A 49 9.96 -12.33 2.29
N LYS A 50 9.18 -11.29 2.60
CA LYS A 50 9.10 -10.05 1.83
C LYS A 50 9.49 -8.86 2.69
N ILE A 51 10.35 -8.02 2.14
CA ILE A 51 10.74 -6.75 2.75
C ILE A 51 10.08 -5.63 1.96
N HIS A 52 9.30 -4.81 2.63
CA HIS A 52 8.67 -3.62 2.05
C HIS A 52 9.40 -2.37 2.53
N GLN A 53 9.50 -1.39 1.66
CA GLN A 53 9.92 -0.05 2.06
C GLN A 53 8.82 0.58 2.91
N VAL A 54 9.22 1.42 3.86
CA VAL A 54 8.25 2.25 4.57
C VAL A 54 7.80 3.36 3.63
N ASP A 55 6.50 3.54 3.52
CA ASP A 55 5.92 4.68 2.84
C ASP A 55 5.37 5.71 3.84
N ASN A 56 5.34 6.96 3.45
CA ASN A 56 4.86 8.04 4.30
C ASN A 56 3.33 8.21 4.25
N ARG A 57 2.60 7.27 3.68
CA ARG A 57 1.14 7.31 3.52
C ARG A 57 0.64 8.70 3.08
N SER A 58 1.30 9.22 2.04
CA SER A 58 0.96 10.53 1.46
C SER A 58 1.19 11.72 2.39
N GLY A 59 2.35 11.77 3.02
CA GLY A 59 2.84 12.94 3.75
C GLY A 59 2.74 12.83 5.27
N GLN A 60 2.62 11.62 5.83
CA GLN A 60 2.81 11.44 7.27
C GLN A 60 4.27 11.63 7.65
N ASP A 61 4.51 12.14 8.85
CA ASP A 61 5.83 12.09 9.46
C ASP A 61 6.13 10.66 9.91
N ILE A 62 7.14 10.05 9.29
CA ILE A 62 7.63 8.71 9.59
C ILE A 62 9.07 8.73 10.13
N SER A 63 9.58 9.89 10.51
CA SER A 63 10.95 10.08 11.01
C SER A 63 11.26 9.20 12.22
N HIS A 64 10.25 8.96 13.07
CA HIS A 64 10.35 8.08 14.24
C HIS A 64 10.67 6.61 13.90
N LEU A 65 10.44 6.19 12.64
CA LEU A 65 10.78 4.85 12.17
C LEU A 65 12.23 4.75 11.69
N GLY A 66 12.99 5.85 11.73
CA GLY A 66 14.39 5.87 11.29
C GLY A 66 14.52 5.35 9.85
N THR A 67 13.73 5.82 8.94
CA THR A 67 13.68 5.32 7.57
C THR A 67 14.73 5.96 6.68
N VAL A 68 15.23 5.20 5.71
CA VAL A 68 15.93 5.77 4.54
C VAL A 68 14.97 6.75 3.87
N LYS A 69 15.47 7.96 3.51
CA LYS A 69 14.64 9.00 2.86
C LYS A 69 13.88 8.41 1.68
N PRO A 70 12.55 8.30 1.76
CA PRO A 70 11.78 7.67 0.70
C PRO A 70 11.79 8.56 -0.56
N LYS A 71 11.90 7.93 -1.70
CA LYS A 71 11.88 8.63 -2.99
C LYS A 71 10.46 9.02 -3.35
N LEU A 72 10.22 10.27 -3.72
CA LEU A 72 8.90 10.72 -4.17
C LEU A 72 8.46 9.96 -5.42
N ARG A 73 7.24 9.42 -5.40
CA ARG A 73 6.64 8.75 -6.55
C ARG A 73 5.99 9.77 -7.48
N ARG A 74 6.38 9.75 -8.76
CA ARG A 74 5.82 10.67 -9.77
C ARG A 74 4.96 9.96 -10.83
N ASN A 75 5.15 8.65 -11.03
CA ASN A 75 4.47 7.85 -12.04
C ASN A 75 3.55 6.82 -11.38
N CYS A 76 2.48 7.29 -10.73
CA CYS A 76 1.48 6.42 -10.13
C CYS A 76 0.28 6.28 -11.05
N ASP A 77 -0.12 5.04 -11.31
CA ASP A 77 -1.31 4.72 -12.08
C ASP A 77 -2.43 4.06 -11.25
N LEU A 78 -2.23 3.94 -9.94
CA LEU A 78 -3.18 3.25 -9.05
C LEU A 78 -4.59 3.86 -9.13
N PHE A 79 -4.71 5.18 -9.05
CA PHE A 79 -6.00 5.85 -9.12
C PHE A 79 -6.63 5.86 -10.53
N LEU A 80 -5.86 5.49 -11.56
CA LEU A 80 -6.37 5.29 -12.92
C LEU A 80 -6.92 3.88 -13.14
N LYS A 81 -6.56 2.93 -12.29
CA LYS A 81 -6.85 1.49 -12.46
C LYS A 81 -7.70 0.89 -11.34
N GLN A 82 -7.82 1.58 -10.21
CA GLN A 82 -8.45 1.04 -9.01
C GLN A 82 -9.42 2.04 -8.38
N ALA A 83 -10.58 1.56 -7.99
CA ALA A 83 -11.58 2.31 -7.25
C ALA A 83 -11.50 1.90 -5.77
N TYR A 84 -11.43 2.89 -4.87
CA TYR A 84 -11.38 2.69 -3.43
C TYR A 84 -12.65 3.22 -2.80
N VAL A 85 -13.56 2.32 -2.44
CA VAL A 85 -14.83 2.66 -1.82
C VAL A 85 -14.73 2.42 -0.31
N LEU A 86 -15.07 3.43 0.47
CA LEU A 86 -15.08 3.35 1.93
C LEU A 86 -16.42 2.82 2.43
N TYR A 87 -16.48 2.44 3.72
CA TYR A 87 -17.67 1.88 4.36
C TYR A 87 -18.92 2.77 4.27
N ASN A 88 -18.74 4.10 4.17
CA ASN A 88 -19.83 5.08 4.03
C ASN A 88 -20.23 5.34 2.56
N GLY A 89 -19.64 4.60 1.62
CA GLY A 89 -19.89 4.76 0.18
C GLY A 89 -19.03 5.81 -0.51
N ASP A 90 -18.17 6.55 0.19
CA ASP A 90 -17.28 7.51 -0.47
C ASP A 90 -16.25 6.79 -1.35
N LEU A 91 -16.15 7.20 -2.61
CA LEU A 91 -15.10 6.79 -3.51
C LEU A 91 -13.96 7.81 -3.42
N ILE A 92 -12.81 7.35 -2.92
CA ILE A 92 -11.61 8.17 -2.74
C ILE A 92 -10.58 7.89 -3.85
N ILE A 93 -9.66 8.81 -4.05
CA ILE A 93 -8.69 8.74 -5.14
C ILE A 93 -7.68 7.61 -4.98
N CYS A 94 -7.32 7.23 -3.76
CA CYS A 94 -6.26 6.26 -3.49
C CYS A 94 -6.43 5.63 -2.10
N CYS A 95 -5.99 4.38 -1.91
CA CYS A 95 -5.98 3.71 -0.60
C CYS A 95 -5.13 4.44 0.46
N HIS A 96 -4.18 5.27 0.05
CA HIS A 96 -3.37 6.10 0.97
C HIS A 96 -4.07 7.40 1.40
N ASP A 97 -5.22 7.75 0.80
CA ASP A 97 -6.03 8.91 1.19
C ASP A 97 -6.97 8.58 2.35
N TRP A 98 -6.42 8.02 3.42
CA TRP A 98 -7.19 7.66 4.60
C TRP A 98 -7.80 8.85 5.34
N LYS A 99 -7.28 10.07 5.09
CA LYS A 99 -7.86 11.33 5.58
C LYS A 99 -9.01 11.84 4.71
N ARG A 100 -9.32 11.17 3.61
CA ARG A 100 -10.39 11.55 2.66
C ARG A 100 -10.21 12.97 2.12
N THR A 101 -9.00 13.32 1.74
CA THR A 101 -8.69 14.66 1.22
C THR A 101 -9.20 14.86 -0.19
N VAL A 102 -9.36 13.77 -0.96
CA VAL A 102 -9.89 13.81 -2.33
C VAL A 102 -10.99 12.76 -2.49
N VAL A 103 -12.22 13.13 -2.14
CA VAL A 103 -13.42 12.32 -2.39
C VAL A 103 -13.94 12.62 -3.79
N LEU A 104 -14.06 11.59 -4.62
CA LEU A 104 -14.50 11.70 -6.02
C LEU A 104 -16.03 11.70 -6.15
N GLY A 105 -16.73 10.97 -5.28
CA GLY A 105 -18.18 10.84 -5.24
C GLY A 105 -18.60 9.81 -4.20
N ASN A 106 -19.89 9.43 -4.20
CA ASN A 106 -20.42 8.45 -3.24
C ASN A 106 -21.29 7.43 -3.97
N VAL A 107 -20.96 6.13 -3.82
CA VAL A 107 -21.66 5.04 -4.53
C VAL A 107 -23.09 4.79 -4.05
N GLY A 108 -23.49 5.36 -2.92
CA GLY A 108 -24.89 5.37 -2.50
C GLY A 108 -25.75 6.38 -3.27
N ARG A 109 -25.15 7.29 -4.04
CA ARG A 109 -25.84 8.35 -4.79
C ARG A 109 -25.61 8.28 -6.31
N GLN A 110 -24.48 7.69 -6.73
CA GLN A 110 -24.04 7.63 -8.11
C GLN A 110 -23.40 6.26 -8.38
N SER A 111 -23.51 5.75 -9.60
CA SER A 111 -22.76 4.55 -9.99
C SER A 111 -21.26 4.83 -10.04
N ILE A 112 -20.44 3.79 -9.86
CA ILE A 112 -18.98 3.89 -10.01
C ILE A 112 -18.63 4.44 -11.40
N ARG A 113 -19.40 4.03 -12.45
CA ARG A 113 -19.19 4.51 -13.82
C ARG A 113 -19.39 6.02 -13.94
N GLU A 114 -20.42 6.58 -13.32
CA GLU A 114 -20.67 8.03 -13.31
C GLU A 114 -19.58 8.79 -12.61
N ILE A 115 -19.15 8.31 -11.44
CA ILE A 115 -18.05 8.93 -10.67
C ILE A 115 -16.75 8.88 -11.49
N TRP A 116 -16.44 7.73 -12.10
CA TRP A 116 -15.20 7.50 -12.87
C TRP A 116 -15.12 8.34 -14.15
N ASN A 117 -16.25 8.66 -14.74
CA ASN A 117 -16.36 9.51 -15.94
C ASN A 117 -16.76 10.95 -15.59
N SER A 118 -16.80 11.32 -14.31
CA SER A 118 -17.14 12.69 -13.91
C SER A 118 -16.08 13.70 -14.37
N GLN A 119 -16.55 14.91 -14.72
CA GLN A 119 -15.63 16.00 -15.09
C GLN A 119 -14.58 16.22 -14.02
N ARG A 120 -14.97 16.17 -12.75
CA ARG A 120 -14.05 16.29 -11.59
C ARG A 120 -12.91 15.28 -11.64
N PHE A 121 -13.20 14.00 -11.88
CA PHE A 121 -12.17 12.97 -11.94
C PHE A 121 -11.27 13.13 -13.16
N LEU A 122 -11.85 13.43 -14.31
CA LEU A 122 -11.10 13.67 -15.55
C LEU A 122 -10.14 14.88 -15.41
N ASP A 123 -10.56 15.93 -14.71
CA ASP A 123 -9.72 17.09 -14.45
C ASP A 123 -8.55 16.76 -13.53
N LEU A 124 -8.78 15.93 -12.49
CA LEU A 124 -7.70 15.46 -11.61
C LEU A 124 -6.68 14.60 -12.37
N ILE A 125 -7.14 13.75 -13.32
CA ILE A 125 -6.25 12.97 -14.20
C ILE A 125 -5.38 13.91 -15.03
N ARG A 126 -5.97 14.91 -15.69
CA ARG A 126 -5.24 15.89 -16.51
C ARG A 126 -4.21 16.65 -15.69
N GLN A 127 -4.59 17.13 -14.50
CA GLN A 127 -3.69 17.80 -13.57
C GLN A 127 -2.51 16.92 -13.18
N TYR A 128 -2.79 15.66 -12.82
CA TYR A 128 -1.74 14.70 -12.49
C TYR A 128 -0.77 14.47 -13.65
N GLN A 129 -1.28 14.27 -14.86
CA GLN A 129 -0.48 14.05 -16.07
C GLN A 129 0.37 15.29 -16.43
N ALA A 130 -0.16 16.47 -16.16
CA ALA A 130 0.56 17.75 -16.33
C ALA A 130 1.58 18.04 -15.20
N GLY A 131 1.67 17.18 -14.17
CA GLY A 131 2.52 17.42 -13.00
C GLY A 131 1.99 18.52 -12.07
N ASP A 132 0.72 18.89 -12.21
CA ASP A 132 0.05 19.87 -11.35
C ASP A 132 -0.60 19.20 -10.14
N PHE A 133 0.01 19.36 -8.99
CA PHE A 133 -0.45 18.73 -7.75
C PHE A 133 -1.24 19.66 -6.81
N ARG A 134 -1.71 20.83 -7.29
CA ARG A 134 -2.43 21.80 -6.46
C ARG A 134 -3.65 21.19 -5.76
N ASN A 135 -4.45 20.38 -6.48
CA ASN A 135 -5.60 19.66 -5.95
C ASN A 135 -5.30 18.20 -5.56
N LEU A 136 -4.04 17.77 -5.70
CA LEU A 136 -3.54 16.43 -5.44
C LEU A 136 -2.37 16.44 -4.46
N LYS A 137 -2.50 17.22 -3.39
CA LYS A 137 -1.44 17.40 -2.37
C LYS A 137 -0.91 16.08 -1.83
N LEU A 138 -1.78 15.11 -1.70
CA LEU A 138 -1.44 13.76 -1.28
C LEU A 138 -0.47 13.08 -2.28
N CYS A 139 -0.62 13.30 -3.59
CA CYS A 139 0.27 12.77 -4.62
C CYS A 139 1.61 13.53 -4.68
N ALA A 140 1.59 14.81 -4.35
CA ALA A 140 2.80 15.65 -4.32
C ALA A 140 3.85 15.12 -3.33
N SER A 141 3.41 14.61 -2.18
CA SER A 141 4.27 14.09 -1.10
C SER A 141 4.34 12.56 -1.05
N CYS A 142 3.72 11.86 -1.98
CA CYS A 142 3.61 10.41 -1.97
C CYS A 142 4.96 9.73 -2.23
N THR A 143 5.31 8.76 -1.38
CA THR A 143 6.54 7.95 -1.46
C THR A 143 6.26 6.46 -1.62
N VAL A 144 5.02 6.09 -1.89
CA VAL A 144 4.63 4.70 -2.12
C VAL A 144 5.34 4.15 -3.36
N THR A 145 5.96 3.00 -3.23
CA THR A 145 6.71 2.30 -4.28
C THR A 145 5.96 1.07 -4.78
#